data_b64e0532c551ccaf9760d78e267c43b4
#
_entry.id   b64e0532c551ccaf9760d78e267c43b4
#
_cell.length_a   1.000
_cell.length_b   1.000
_cell.length_c   1.000
_cell.angle_alpha   90.00
_cell.angle_beta   90.00
_cell.angle_gamma   90.00
#
_symmetry.space_group_name_H-M   'P 1'
#
loop_
_entity.id
_entity.type
_entity.pdbx_description
1 polymer ?
#
loop_
_entity_poly.entity_id
_entity_poly.type
_entity_poly.pdbx_seq_one_letter_code
_entity_poly.pdbx_strand_id
1 'polypeptide(L)'
;MEVVIVPDAKAGGELIAEAMAELLRRKPGALLGVATGSTPLPVYEALAAKVRSGAVEVARARIAQLDEYVGLPAAHPESYRSVLRREVLEPLGIGMNQFMGPDGTAEDVQGACEAYDQALVDAGGVDLQLLGIGTDGHIGFNEPCSSLASRTRIKTLTEQTRIDNARFFDGDIDQVPHHVITQGIGTILEARHLVLLATGEGKADAVAATVEGPVAAVCPASALQLHPHATVVVDEAAASKLKLADYFRYTYANKPEWQGI
;
A
#
# COMPACT_ATOMS: atom_id res chain seq x y z
N MET A 1 0.31 9.67 14.18
CA MET A 1 0.76 8.37 13.63
C MET A 1 0.89 7.39 14.77
N GLU A 2 0.30 6.19 14.62
CA GLU A 2 0.44 5.09 15.57
C GLU A 2 1.48 4.09 15.04
N VAL A 3 2.26 3.45 15.93
CA VAL A 3 3.22 2.40 15.57
C VAL A 3 2.88 1.15 16.35
N VAL A 4 2.68 0.04 15.64
CA VAL A 4 2.30 -1.26 16.22
C VAL A 4 3.39 -2.27 15.89
N ILE A 5 4.04 -2.79 16.93
CA ILE A 5 5.06 -3.83 16.80
C ILE A 5 4.40 -5.18 17.05
N VAL A 6 4.48 -6.06 16.07
CA VAL A 6 3.88 -7.39 16.07
C VAL A 6 4.96 -8.47 16.01
N PRO A 7 4.66 -9.71 16.43
CA PRO A 7 5.65 -10.78 16.41
C PRO A 7 6.19 -11.14 15.03
N ASP A 8 5.33 -11.12 14.01
CA ASP A 8 5.66 -11.55 12.66
C ASP A 8 4.71 -10.95 11.59
N ALA A 9 5.01 -11.22 10.33
CA ALA A 9 4.23 -10.76 9.18
C ALA A 9 2.77 -11.26 9.21
N LYS A 10 2.54 -12.46 9.74
CA LYS A 10 1.20 -13.05 9.84
C LYS A 10 0.34 -12.27 10.83
N ALA A 11 0.87 -11.99 12.02
CA ALA A 11 0.18 -11.19 13.04
C ALA A 11 -0.12 -9.77 12.52
N GLY A 12 0.81 -9.16 11.79
CA GLY A 12 0.59 -7.87 11.11
C GLY A 12 -0.52 -7.96 10.06
N GLY A 13 -0.52 -9.01 9.27
CA GLY A 13 -1.56 -9.29 8.27
C GLY A 13 -2.95 -9.44 8.89
N GLU A 14 -3.06 -10.23 9.96
CA GLU A 14 -4.31 -10.45 10.70
C GLU A 14 -4.86 -9.16 11.32
N LEU A 15 -3.98 -8.34 11.91
CA LEU A 15 -4.34 -7.05 12.50
C LEU A 15 -4.91 -6.08 11.46
N ILE A 16 -4.23 -5.92 10.34
CA ILE A 16 -4.67 -5.02 9.26
C ILE A 16 -5.94 -5.54 8.60
N ALA A 17 -6.04 -6.86 8.39
CA ALA A 17 -7.24 -7.47 7.84
C ALA A 17 -8.46 -7.29 8.76
N GLU A 18 -8.28 -7.28 10.09
CA GLU A 18 -9.38 -6.94 11.02
C GLU A 18 -9.80 -5.48 10.87
N ALA A 19 -8.86 -4.53 10.79
CA ALA A 19 -9.18 -3.12 10.56
C ALA A 19 -9.94 -2.91 9.24
N MET A 20 -9.53 -3.59 8.16
CA MET A 20 -10.28 -3.58 6.89
C MET A 20 -11.67 -4.18 7.03
N ALA A 21 -11.81 -5.29 7.74
CA ALA A 21 -13.09 -5.95 7.98
C ALA A 21 -14.04 -5.07 8.81
N GLU A 22 -13.55 -4.41 9.85
CA GLU A 22 -14.32 -3.46 10.64
C GLU A 22 -14.76 -2.26 9.82
N LEU A 23 -13.88 -1.72 8.98
CA LEU A 23 -14.23 -0.66 8.05
C LEU A 23 -15.37 -1.11 7.11
N LEU A 24 -15.27 -2.29 6.52
CA LEU A 24 -16.28 -2.84 5.60
C LEU A 24 -17.62 -3.11 6.29
N ARG A 25 -17.62 -3.56 7.55
CA ARG A 25 -18.85 -3.70 8.34
C ARG A 25 -19.55 -2.34 8.58
N ARG A 26 -18.76 -1.29 8.87
CA ARG A 26 -19.28 0.08 9.08
C ARG A 26 -19.65 0.78 7.77
N LYS A 27 -18.89 0.56 6.72
CA LYS A 27 -19.05 1.16 5.39
C LYS A 27 -18.91 0.09 4.31
N PRO A 28 -19.98 -0.67 3.98
CA PRO A 28 -19.90 -1.77 3.00
C PRO A 28 -19.41 -1.36 1.61
N GLY A 29 -19.59 -0.11 1.21
CA GLY A 29 -19.09 0.46 -0.04
C GLY A 29 -17.73 1.16 0.09
N ALA A 30 -16.94 0.86 1.11
CA ALA A 30 -15.61 1.46 1.29
C ALA A 30 -14.70 1.21 0.09
N LEU A 31 -13.84 2.18 -0.20
CA LEU A 31 -12.78 2.08 -1.19
C LEU A 31 -11.48 1.74 -0.49
N LEU A 32 -10.97 0.53 -0.72
CA LEU A 32 -9.70 0.06 -0.18
C LEU A 32 -8.60 0.28 -1.23
N GLY A 33 -7.58 1.04 -0.86
CA GLY A 33 -6.35 1.17 -1.63
C GLY A 33 -5.43 -0.01 -1.33
N VAL A 34 -4.98 -0.68 -2.38
CA VAL A 34 -4.16 -1.90 -2.29
C VAL A 34 -2.84 -1.74 -3.02
N ALA A 35 -1.83 -2.45 -2.54
CA ALA A 35 -0.48 -2.50 -3.10
C ALA A 35 -0.16 -3.91 -3.59
N THR A 36 0.78 -4.03 -4.53
CA THR A 36 1.35 -5.30 -4.98
C THR A 36 2.61 -5.67 -4.19
N GLY A 37 3.15 -6.86 -4.46
CA GLY A 37 4.36 -7.38 -3.82
C GLY A 37 4.07 -8.37 -2.70
N SER A 38 5.12 -8.91 -2.10
CA SER A 38 4.99 -9.97 -1.09
C SER A 38 4.53 -9.50 0.29
N THR A 39 4.82 -8.24 0.63
CA THR A 39 4.52 -7.69 1.97
C THR A 39 3.01 -7.67 2.29
N PRO A 40 2.09 -7.28 1.38
CA PRO A 40 0.67 -7.23 1.67
C PRO A 40 -0.05 -8.60 1.61
N LEU A 41 0.57 -9.66 1.08
CA LEU A 41 -0.07 -10.97 0.92
C LEU A 41 -0.70 -11.53 2.21
N PRO A 42 -0.04 -11.49 3.39
CA PRO A 42 -0.66 -11.95 4.62
C PRO A 42 -1.94 -11.19 4.99
N VAL A 43 -2.05 -9.90 4.62
CA VAL A 43 -3.27 -9.10 4.81
C VAL A 43 -4.41 -9.64 3.95
N TYR A 44 -4.13 -9.89 2.66
CA TYR A 44 -5.14 -10.37 1.72
C TYR A 44 -5.61 -11.78 2.05
N GLU A 45 -4.69 -12.66 2.44
CA GLU A 45 -5.01 -14.02 2.89
C GLU A 45 -5.92 -14.01 4.13
N ALA A 46 -5.59 -13.17 5.13
CA ALA A 46 -6.38 -13.04 6.35
C ALA A 46 -7.76 -12.42 6.06
N LEU A 47 -7.85 -11.40 5.21
CA LEU A 47 -9.12 -10.80 4.80
C LEU A 47 -9.98 -11.81 4.02
N ALA A 48 -9.39 -12.55 3.09
CA ALA A 48 -10.10 -13.60 2.34
C ALA A 48 -10.61 -14.72 3.26
N ALA A 49 -9.87 -15.08 4.31
CA ALA A 49 -10.35 -16.03 5.32
C ALA A 49 -11.58 -15.50 6.06
N LYS A 50 -11.61 -14.20 6.41
CA LYS A 50 -12.77 -13.56 7.04
C LYS A 50 -14.00 -13.51 6.10
N VAL A 51 -13.79 -13.27 4.82
CA VAL A 51 -14.86 -13.33 3.80
C VAL A 51 -15.41 -14.74 3.68
N ARG A 52 -14.56 -15.74 3.54
CA ARG A 52 -14.97 -17.16 3.43
C ARG A 52 -15.72 -17.67 4.66
N SER A 53 -15.38 -17.17 5.85
CA SER A 53 -16.09 -17.53 7.10
C SER A 53 -17.41 -16.77 7.29
N GLY A 54 -17.74 -15.80 6.42
CA GLY A 54 -18.90 -14.95 6.57
C GLY A 54 -18.77 -13.86 7.65
N ALA A 55 -17.55 -13.63 8.17
CA ALA A 55 -17.29 -12.60 9.18
C ALA A 55 -17.35 -11.17 8.62
N VAL A 56 -17.18 -11.02 7.30
CA VAL A 56 -17.29 -9.75 6.59
C VAL A 56 -17.83 -9.98 5.18
N GLU A 57 -18.66 -9.05 4.70
CA GLU A 57 -19.18 -9.03 3.33
C GLU A 57 -18.43 -7.98 2.49
N VAL A 58 -18.12 -8.34 1.24
CA VAL A 58 -17.37 -7.48 0.30
C VAL A 58 -18.14 -7.18 -1.00
N ALA A 59 -19.40 -7.58 -1.09
CA ALA A 59 -20.21 -7.43 -2.31
C ALA A 59 -20.32 -5.98 -2.81
N ARG A 60 -20.11 -4.99 -1.97
CA ARG A 60 -20.14 -3.57 -2.30
C ARG A 60 -18.78 -2.89 -2.13
N ALA A 61 -17.77 -3.59 -1.63
CA ALA A 61 -16.41 -3.06 -1.48
C ALA A 61 -15.83 -2.66 -2.84
N ARG A 62 -15.00 -1.64 -2.85
CA ARG A 62 -14.29 -1.17 -4.04
C ARG A 62 -12.80 -1.21 -3.78
N ILE A 63 -12.02 -1.44 -4.83
CA ILE A 63 -10.57 -1.59 -4.75
C ILE A 63 -9.91 -0.53 -5.64
N ALA A 64 -8.95 0.21 -5.10
CA ALA A 64 -8.11 1.16 -5.81
C ALA A 64 -6.67 0.67 -5.87
N GLN A 65 -6.11 0.64 -7.06
CA GLN A 65 -4.72 0.24 -7.35
C GLN A 65 -3.76 1.39 -7.03
N LEU A 66 -2.59 1.09 -6.44
CA LEU A 66 -1.60 2.12 -6.08
C LEU A 66 -0.77 2.58 -7.28
N ASP A 67 -0.40 1.67 -8.16
CA ASP A 67 0.54 1.88 -9.26
C ASP A 67 0.35 0.87 -10.39
N GLU A 68 0.85 1.17 -11.60
CA GLU A 68 0.82 0.26 -12.75
C GLU A 68 2.01 0.51 -13.69
N TYR A 69 2.50 -0.53 -14.33
CA TYR A 69 3.50 -0.42 -15.38
C TYR A 69 2.96 0.31 -16.62
N VAL A 70 3.80 1.15 -17.23
CA VAL A 70 3.50 1.81 -18.50
C VAL A 70 3.93 0.91 -19.65
N GLY A 71 3.04 0.73 -20.63
CA GLY A 71 3.28 -0.04 -21.84
C GLY A 71 3.14 -1.55 -21.69
N LEU A 72 2.86 -2.06 -20.49
CA LEU A 72 2.59 -3.47 -20.28
C LEU A 72 1.08 -3.74 -20.51
N PRO A 73 0.71 -4.66 -21.41
CA PRO A 73 -0.70 -4.97 -21.65
C PRO A 73 -1.43 -5.35 -20.35
N ALA A 74 -2.65 -4.86 -20.18
CA ALA A 74 -3.43 -5.13 -18.95
C ALA A 74 -3.70 -6.63 -18.70
N ALA A 75 -3.65 -7.47 -19.75
CA ALA A 75 -3.78 -8.93 -19.65
C ALA A 75 -2.44 -9.65 -19.40
N HIS A 76 -1.31 -8.92 -19.38
CA HIS A 76 -0.02 -9.52 -19.06
C HIS A 76 -0.03 -10.06 -17.63
N PRO A 77 0.49 -11.27 -17.35
CA PRO A 77 0.46 -11.86 -16.00
C PRO A 77 1.04 -10.95 -14.92
N GLU A 78 2.06 -10.17 -15.26
CA GLU A 78 2.80 -9.28 -14.35
C GLU A 78 2.36 -7.80 -14.43
N SER A 79 1.30 -7.45 -15.20
CA SER A 79 0.63 -6.18 -14.97
C SER A 79 0.07 -6.17 -13.55
N TYR A 80 0.20 -5.06 -12.84
CA TYR A 80 -0.29 -5.01 -11.46
C TYR A 80 -1.80 -5.18 -11.36
N ARG A 81 -2.52 -4.79 -12.42
CA ARG A 81 -3.94 -5.13 -12.58
C ARG A 81 -4.19 -6.65 -12.57
N SER A 82 -3.39 -7.43 -13.28
CA SER A 82 -3.50 -8.90 -13.30
C SER A 82 -3.06 -9.52 -11.98
N VAL A 83 -2.00 -8.99 -11.38
CA VAL A 83 -1.52 -9.41 -10.06
C VAL A 83 -2.61 -9.19 -9.01
N LEU A 84 -3.17 -7.98 -8.92
CA LEU A 84 -4.24 -7.65 -7.96
C LEU A 84 -5.52 -8.43 -8.22
N ARG A 85 -5.83 -8.71 -9.47
CA ARG A 85 -6.95 -9.61 -9.79
C ARG A 85 -6.75 -10.98 -9.17
N ARG A 86 -5.56 -11.59 -9.34
CA ARG A 86 -5.21 -12.92 -8.82
C ARG A 86 -5.08 -12.95 -7.30
N GLU A 87 -4.46 -11.93 -6.71
CA GLU A 87 -4.09 -11.92 -5.30
C GLU A 87 -5.14 -11.29 -4.38
N VAL A 88 -6.01 -10.43 -4.92
CA VAL A 88 -6.99 -9.68 -4.13
C VAL A 88 -8.42 -9.97 -4.60
N LEU A 89 -8.73 -9.68 -5.87
CA LEU A 89 -10.14 -9.69 -6.31
C LEU A 89 -10.73 -11.10 -6.31
N GLU A 90 -10.04 -12.06 -6.93
CA GLU A 90 -10.51 -13.45 -7.01
C GLU A 90 -10.66 -14.10 -5.63
N PRO A 91 -9.67 -14.03 -4.71
CA PRO A 91 -9.80 -14.58 -3.36
C PRO A 91 -10.92 -13.94 -2.51
N LEU A 92 -11.23 -12.66 -2.75
CA LEU A 92 -12.30 -11.95 -2.06
C LEU A 92 -13.67 -12.08 -2.75
N GLY A 93 -13.73 -12.62 -3.97
CA GLY A 93 -14.96 -12.67 -4.75
C GLY A 93 -15.44 -11.30 -5.26
N ILE A 94 -14.51 -10.35 -5.44
CA ILE A 94 -14.77 -8.99 -5.94
C ILE A 94 -14.65 -8.98 -7.46
N GLY A 95 -15.64 -8.37 -8.13
CA GLY A 95 -15.63 -8.26 -9.59
C GLY A 95 -14.80 -7.07 -10.10
N MET A 96 -14.34 -7.17 -11.37
CA MET A 96 -13.58 -6.10 -12.02
C MET A 96 -14.34 -4.76 -12.14
N ASN A 97 -15.66 -4.78 -12.07
CA ASN A 97 -16.48 -3.56 -12.03
C ASN A 97 -16.38 -2.78 -10.70
N GLN A 98 -15.79 -3.37 -9.68
CA GLN A 98 -15.52 -2.77 -8.36
C GLN A 98 -14.06 -2.33 -8.23
N PHE A 99 -13.26 -2.53 -9.25
CA PHE A 99 -11.83 -2.21 -9.30
C PHE A 99 -11.58 -0.96 -10.14
N MET A 100 -10.68 -0.10 -9.66
CA MET A 100 -10.16 1.05 -10.39
C MET A 100 -8.64 1.11 -10.29
N GLY A 101 -8.01 1.50 -11.37
CA GLY A 101 -6.56 1.66 -11.46
C GLY A 101 -6.19 2.54 -12.64
N PRO A 102 -4.95 3.05 -12.68
CA PRO A 102 -4.49 3.86 -13.79
C PRO A 102 -4.35 3.02 -15.06
N ASP A 103 -4.57 3.64 -16.23
CA ASP A 103 -4.36 2.99 -17.51
C ASP A 103 -2.91 3.17 -17.99
N GLY A 104 -2.08 2.15 -17.73
CA GLY A 104 -0.68 2.12 -18.18
C GLY A 104 -0.50 1.94 -19.69
N THR A 105 -1.59 1.69 -20.44
CA THR A 105 -1.56 1.51 -21.90
C THR A 105 -2.11 2.70 -22.68
N ALA A 106 -2.54 3.75 -21.98
CA ALA A 106 -3.08 4.94 -22.62
C ALA A 106 -2.04 5.61 -23.53
N GLU A 107 -2.48 6.14 -24.69
CA GLU A 107 -1.63 6.96 -25.56
C GLU A 107 -1.23 8.26 -24.85
N ASP A 108 -2.16 8.89 -24.15
CA ASP A 108 -1.92 10.04 -23.26
C ASP A 108 -1.79 9.56 -21.81
N VAL A 109 -0.58 9.15 -21.42
CA VAL A 109 -0.28 8.69 -20.06
C VAL A 109 -0.50 9.80 -19.02
N GLN A 110 -0.21 11.05 -19.36
CA GLN A 110 -0.44 12.17 -18.44
C GLN A 110 -1.94 12.37 -18.18
N GLY A 111 -2.74 12.39 -19.23
CA GLY A 111 -4.20 12.43 -19.09
C GLY A 111 -4.78 11.24 -18.32
N ALA A 112 -4.20 10.05 -18.48
CA ALA A 112 -4.59 8.87 -17.71
C ALA A 112 -4.27 9.02 -16.21
N CYS A 113 -3.15 9.66 -15.83
CA CYS A 113 -2.84 9.97 -14.44
C CYS A 113 -3.86 10.94 -13.83
N GLU A 114 -4.19 12.01 -14.54
CA GLU A 114 -5.16 13.01 -14.09
C GLU A 114 -6.57 12.43 -13.97
N ALA A 115 -6.98 11.62 -14.95
CA ALA A 115 -8.25 10.91 -14.93
C ALA A 115 -8.35 9.93 -13.75
N TYR A 116 -7.25 9.27 -13.39
CA TYR A 116 -7.23 8.38 -12.23
C TYR A 116 -7.36 9.14 -10.91
N ASP A 117 -6.64 10.25 -10.72
CA ASP A 117 -6.81 11.12 -9.54
C ASP A 117 -8.26 11.61 -9.44
N GLN A 118 -8.87 12.03 -10.55
CA GLN A 118 -10.27 12.47 -10.57
C GLN A 118 -11.22 11.31 -10.22
N ALA A 119 -10.97 10.11 -10.73
CA ALA A 119 -11.78 8.93 -10.41
C ALA A 119 -11.74 8.58 -8.91
N LEU A 120 -10.59 8.74 -8.24
CA LEU A 120 -10.47 8.58 -6.78
C LEU A 120 -11.33 9.62 -6.04
N VAL A 121 -11.31 10.87 -6.48
CA VAL A 121 -12.13 11.95 -5.91
C VAL A 121 -13.63 11.66 -6.11
N ASP A 122 -14.04 11.30 -7.32
CA ASP A 122 -15.45 11.01 -7.67
C ASP A 122 -15.97 9.78 -6.91
N ALA A 123 -15.08 8.84 -6.62
CA ALA A 123 -15.38 7.69 -5.75
C ALA A 123 -15.56 8.07 -4.28
N GLY A 124 -15.29 9.31 -3.91
CA GLY A 124 -15.37 9.80 -2.54
C GLY A 124 -14.09 9.64 -1.72
N GLY A 125 -12.95 9.37 -2.37
CA GLY A 125 -11.64 9.17 -1.76
C GLY A 125 -11.42 7.76 -1.21
N VAL A 126 -10.16 7.39 -1.01
CA VAL A 126 -9.77 6.10 -0.43
C VAL A 126 -10.06 6.10 1.07
N ASP A 127 -10.73 5.07 1.56
CA ASP A 127 -11.09 4.95 2.98
C ASP A 127 -9.94 4.39 3.81
N LEU A 128 -9.23 3.39 3.29
CA LEU A 128 -8.02 2.85 3.87
C LEU A 128 -7.04 2.51 2.75
N GLN A 129 -5.84 3.08 2.80
CA GLN A 129 -4.75 2.78 1.86
C GLN A 129 -3.72 1.90 2.54
N LEU A 130 -3.56 0.68 2.04
CA LEU A 130 -2.47 -0.21 2.42
C LEU A 130 -1.20 0.15 1.64
N LEU A 131 -0.08 0.25 2.35
CA LEU A 131 1.23 0.59 1.82
C LEU A 131 2.28 -0.42 2.27
N GLY A 132 3.21 -0.74 1.39
CA GLY A 132 4.52 -1.28 1.76
C GLY A 132 5.56 -0.16 1.82
N ILE A 133 6.82 -0.51 2.10
CA ILE A 133 7.94 0.43 2.12
C ILE A 133 9.17 -0.17 1.43
N GLY A 134 9.86 0.63 0.63
CA GLY A 134 11.17 0.29 0.10
C GLY A 134 12.27 0.37 1.16
N THR A 135 13.44 -0.23 0.87
CA THR A 135 14.60 -0.17 1.76
C THR A 135 15.19 1.24 1.90
N ASP A 136 14.89 2.11 0.95
CA ASP A 136 15.25 3.53 0.90
C ASP A 136 14.13 4.46 1.39
N GLY A 137 13.01 3.91 1.88
CA GLY A 137 11.88 4.66 2.41
C GLY A 137 10.85 5.09 1.36
N HIS A 138 10.90 4.60 0.13
CA HIS A 138 9.85 4.88 -0.85
C HIS A 138 8.51 4.20 -0.50
N ILE A 139 7.41 4.82 -0.91
CA ILE A 139 6.04 4.28 -0.87
C ILE A 139 5.40 4.37 -2.26
N GLY A 140 4.76 3.29 -2.74
CA GLY A 140 4.47 3.14 -4.16
C GLY A 140 5.78 3.22 -4.95
N PHE A 141 5.83 3.94 -6.07
CA PHE A 141 7.08 4.27 -6.76
C PHE A 141 7.51 5.73 -6.54
N ASN A 142 7.22 6.27 -5.35
CA ASN A 142 7.73 7.56 -4.94
C ASN A 142 9.13 7.38 -4.31
N GLU A 143 10.13 7.29 -5.18
CA GLU A 143 11.54 7.19 -4.84
C GLU A 143 12.03 8.42 -4.05
N PRO A 144 13.16 8.33 -3.31
CA PRO A 144 13.75 9.47 -2.60
C PRO A 144 13.79 10.75 -3.43
N CYS A 145 13.56 11.87 -2.78
CA CYS A 145 13.43 13.21 -3.37
C CYS A 145 12.14 13.43 -4.22
N SER A 146 11.17 12.51 -4.17
CA SER A 146 9.83 12.79 -4.68
C SER A 146 9.16 13.90 -3.88
N SER A 147 8.45 14.82 -4.56
CA SER A 147 7.70 15.88 -3.88
C SER A 147 6.63 15.27 -2.96
N LEU A 148 6.58 15.73 -1.71
CA LEU A 148 5.56 15.31 -0.73
C LEU A 148 4.14 15.78 -1.10
N ALA A 149 4.01 16.71 -2.05
CA ALA A 149 2.74 17.19 -2.61
C ALA A 149 2.45 16.62 -4.01
N SER A 150 3.20 15.59 -4.44
CA SER A 150 3.02 15.03 -5.79
C SER A 150 1.66 14.38 -5.98
N ARG A 151 1.13 14.52 -7.19
CA ARG A 151 -0.07 13.84 -7.67
C ARG A 151 0.30 12.55 -8.40
N THR A 152 -0.71 11.77 -8.81
CA THR A 152 -0.50 10.60 -9.67
C THR A 152 0.23 11.02 -10.94
N ARG A 153 1.28 10.30 -11.29
CA ARG A 153 2.17 10.67 -12.38
C ARG A 153 3.00 9.49 -12.89
N ILE A 154 3.56 9.64 -14.07
CA ILE A 154 4.59 8.74 -14.58
C ILE A 154 5.90 8.92 -13.80
N LYS A 155 6.56 7.81 -13.51
CA LYS A 155 7.89 7.75 -12.91
C LYS A 155 8.78 6.80 -13.70
N THR A 156 10.06 7.14 -13.81
CA THR A 156 11.08 6.24 -14.32
C THR A 156 11.58 5.38 -13.16
N LEU A 157 11.58 4.07 -13.34
CA LEU A 157 12.13 3.13 -12.36
C LEU A 157 13.65 3.26 -12.29
N THR A 158 14.22 3.17 -11.10
CA THR A 158 15.67 3.06 -10.94
C THR A 158 16.14 1.70 -11.49
N GLU A 159 17.41 1.61 -11.86
CA GLU A 159 18.00 0.34 -12.29
C GLU A 159 17.86 -0.72 -11.19
N GLN A 160 18.10 -0.34 -9.92
CA GLN A 160 17.95 -1.25 -8.79
C GLN A 160 16.50 -1.77 -8.67
N THR A 161 15.50 -0.91 -8.81
CA THR A 161 14.09 -1.32 -8.76
C THR A 161 13.76 -2.28 -9.91
N ARG A 162 14.32 -2.06 -11.11
CA ARG A 162 14.14 -2.99 -12.23
C ARG A 162 14.83 -4.34 -11.97
N ILE A 163 16.03 -4.33 -11.41
CA ILE A 163 16.74 -5.57 -11.00
C ILE A 163 15.89 -6.34 -9.97
N ASP A 164 15.38 -5.67 -8.95
CA ASP A 164 14.57 -6.30 -7.91
C ASP A 164 13.27 -6.87 -8.48
N ASN A 165 12.67 -6.23 -9.49
CA ASN A 165 11.44 -6.66 -10.13
C ASN A 165 11.66 -7.72 -11.22
N ALA A 166 12.88 -7.89 -11.73
CA ALA A 166 13.20 -8.89 -12.76
C ALA A 166 12.80 -10.33 -12.33
N ARG A 167 12.79 -10.61 -11.03
CA ARG A 167 12.29 -11.88 -10.48
C ARG A 167 10.87 -12.26 -10.90
N PHE A 168 10.04 -11.27 -11.26
CA PHE A 168 8.69 -11.47 -11.76
C PHE A 168 8.62 -11.60 -13.28
N PHE A 169 9.75 -11.38 -13.97
CA PHE A 169 9.93 -11.43 -15.41
C PHE A 169 10.99 -12.49 -15.78
N ASP A 170 10.91 -13.67 -15.17
CA ASP A 170 11.82 -14.80 -15.38
C ASP A 170 13.33 -14.46 -15.19
N GLY A 171 13.61 -13.41 -14.41
CA GLY A 171 14.95 -12.91 -14.16
C GLY A 171 15.49 -11.98 -15.26
N ASP A 172 14.69 -11.64 -16.26
CA ASP A 172 15.07 -10.79 -17.39
C ASP A 172 14.72 -9.33 -17.12
N ILE A 173 15.74 -8.51 -16.83
CA ILE A 173 15.58 -7.08 -16.58
C ILE A 173 15.05 -6.32 -17.80
N ASP A 174 15.32 -6.80 -19.02
CA ASP A 174 14.92 -6.12 -20.25
C ASP A 174 13.41 -6.24 -20.50
N GLN A 175 12.75 -7.21 -19.88
CA GLN A 175 11.29 -7.33 -19.88
C GLN A 175 10.62 -6.43 -18.84
N VAL A 176 11.34 -5.92 -17.84
CA VAL A 176 10.78 -5.01 -16.84
C VAL A 176 10.59 -3.62 -17.46
N PRO A 177 9.38 -3.07 -17.50
CA PRO A 177 9.14 -1.74 -18.04
C PRO A 177 10.00 -0.68 -17.36
N HIS A 178 10.41 0.35 -18.13
CA HIS A 178 11.18 1.47 -17.59
C HIS A 178 10.36 2.47 -16.82
N HIS A 179 9.05 2.51 -17.06
CA HIS A 179 8.15 3.51 -16.51
C HIS A 179 6.95 2.89 -15.82
N VAL A 180 6.45 3.59 -14.80
CA VAL A 180 5.24 3.26 -14.06
C VAL A 180 4.40 4.51 -13.88
N ILE A 181 3.08 4.33 -13.76
CA ILE A 181 2.19 5.31 -13.14
C ILE A 181 2.12 4.96 -11.65
N THR A 182 2.27 5.93 -10.78
CA THR A 182 2.09 5.73 -9.33
C THR A 182 1.30 6.88 -8.73
N GLN A 183 0.43 6.57 -7.77
CA GLN A 183 -0.15 7.62 -6.93
C GLN A 183 0.98 8.43 -6.30
N GLY A 184 0.89 9.76 -6.39
CA GLY A 184 1.83 10.65 -5.73
C GLY A 184 1.64 10.65 -4.22
N ILE A 185 2.64 11.15 -3.49
CA ILE A 185 2.57 11.21 -2.03
C ILE A 185 1.38 12.07 -1.60
N GLY A 186 1.13 13.21 -2.27
CA GLY A 186 -0.05 14.04 -2.01
C GLY A 186 -1.36 13.30 -2.24
N THR A 187 -1.47 12.50 -3.32
CA THR A 187 -2.65 11.65 -3.58
C THR A 187 -2.84 10.60 -2.47
N ILE A 188 -1.75 9.93 -2.07
CA ILE A 188 -1.76 8.93 -0.98
C ILE A 188 -2.23 9.55 0.34
N LEU A 189 -1.74 10.74 0.67
CA LEU A 189 -2.10 11.46 1.89
C LEU A 189 -3.57 11.94 1.95
N GLU A 190 -4.31 11.88 0.85
CA GLU A 190 -5.76 12.16 0.83
C GLU A 190 -6.62 10.98 1.30
N ALA A 191 -6.07 9.79 1.47
CA ALA A 191 -6.79 8.66 2.05
C ALA A 191 -7.22 8.97 3.50
N ARG A 192 -8.32 8.41 3.97
CA ARG A 192 -8.80 8.65 5.33
C ARG A 192 -7.99 7.97 6.40
N HIS A 193 -7.44 6.81 6.07
CA HIS A 193 -6.54 6.03 6.94
C HIS A 193 -5.40 5.47 6.10
N LEU A 194 -4.17 5.72 6.51
CA LEU A 194 -2.97 5.13 5.91
C LEU A 194 -2.47 4.00 6.81
N VAL A 195 -2.28 2.83 6.24
CA VAL A 195 -1.71 1.69 6.95
C VAL A 195 -0.48 1.21 6.20
N LEU A 196 0.68 1.35 6.81
CA LEU A 196 1.93 0.86 6.27
C LEU A 196 2.32 -0.44 6.98
N LEU A 197 2.62 -1.48 6.20
CA LEU A 197 3.16 -2.74 6.70
C LEU A 197 4.62 -2.88 6.27
N ALA A 198 5.51 -3.15 7.24
CA ALA A 198 6.91 -3.46 6.97
C ALA A 198 7.38 -4.66 7.80
N THR A 199 8.06 -5.61 7.16
CA THR A 199 8.52 -6.83 7.80
C THR A 199 9.96 -7.15 7.39
N GLY A 200 10.72 -7.75 8.33
CA GLY A 200 12.09 -8.17 8.12
C GLY A 200 13.13 -7.08 8.38
N GLU A 201 14.32 -7.52 8.76
CA GLU A 201 15.44 -6.65 9.17
C GLU A 201 15.87 -5.66 8.06
N GLY A 202 15.75 -6.06 6.78
CA GLY A 202 16.06 -5.18 5.64
C GLY A 202 15.22 -3.91 5.56
N LYS A 203 14.13 -3.80 6.33
CA LYS A 203 13.28 -2.60 6.41
C LYS A 203 13.57 -1.73 7.63
N ALA A 204 14.43 -2.17 8.55
CA ALA A 204 14.63 -1.50 9.84
C ALA A 204 15.14 -0.05 9.71
N ASP A 205 16.04 0.24 8.76
CA ASP A 205 16.54 1.61 8.52
C ASP A 205 15.43 2.52 7.98
N ALA A 206 14.69 2.05 6.98
CA ALA A 206 13.58 2.78 6.38
C ALA A 206 12.46 3.04 7.41
N VAL A 207 12.14 2.05 8.24
CA VAL A 207 11.16 2.18 9.33
C VAL A 207 11.61 3.23 10.34
N ALA A 208 12.86 3.17 10.81
CA ALA A 208 13.40 4.15 11.76
C ALA A 208 13.38 5.57 11.16
N ALA A 209 13.76 5.72 9.89
CA ALA A 209 13.72 7.02 9.20
C ALA A 209 12.27 7.53 9.01
N THR A 210 11.32 6.64 8.74
CA THR A 210 9.90 6.97 8.57
C THR A 210 9.26 7.44 9.87
N VAL A 211 9.53 6.75 10.98
CA VAL A 211 8.81 6.92 12.26
C VAL A 211 9.49 7.95 13.15
N GLU A 212 10.81 7.90 13.25
CA GLU A 212 11.61 8.70 14.19
C GLU A 212 12.48 9.76 13.50
N GLY A 213 12.61 9.69 12.19
CA GLY A 213 13.34 10.68 11.39
C GLY A 213 12.52 11.95 11.14
N PRO A 214 13.16 12.99 10.60
CA PRO A 214 12.45 14.19 10.18
C PRO A 214 11.55 13.90 8.96
N VAL A 215 10.48 14.66 8.82
CA VAL A 215 9.70 14.66 7.57
C VAL A 215 10.56 15.26 6.45
N ALA A 216 10.95 14.42 5.52
CA ALA A 216 11.85 14.84 4.45
C ALA A 216 11.62 14.01 3.17
N ALA A 217 11.72 14.64 2.02
CA ALA A 217 11.53 13.97 0.73
C ALA A 217 12.58 12.88 0.46
N VAL A 218 13.71 12.90 1.14
CA VAL A 218 14.73 11.84 1.06
C VAL A 218 14.25 10.50 1.62
N CYS A 219 13.26 10.53 2.52
CA CYS A 219 12.53 9.37 3.00
C CYS A 219 11.02 9.61 2.76
N PRO A 220 10.49 9.27 1.59
CA PRO A 220 9.11 9.59 1.22
C PRO A 220 8.05 9.12 2.21
N ALA A 221 8.23 7.94 2.80
CA ALA A 221 7.34 7.40 3.83
C ALA A 221 7.27 8.28 5.09
N SER A 222 8.26 9.15 5.35
CA SER A 222 8.21 10.09 6.47
C SER A 222 7.04 11.07 6.41
N ALA A 223 6.45 11.26 5.20
CA ALA A 223 5.24 12.06 5.00
C ALA A 223 4.02 11.53 5.79
N LEU A 224 4.01 10.23 6.15
CA LEU A 224 2.96 9.65 6.99
C LEU A 224 2.84 10.36 8.34
N GLN A 225 3.92 10.96 8.85
CA GLN A 225 3.91 11.76 10.09
C GLN A 225 2.98 12.99 10.00
N LEU A 226 2.70 13.49 8.80
CA LEU A 226 1.80 14.62 8.58
C LEU A 226 0.33 14.20 8.54
N HIS A 227 0.06 12.90 8.40
CA HIS A 227 -1.29 12.41 8.22
C HIS A 227 -2.01 12.27 9.57
N PRO A 228 -3.27 12.75 9.72
CA PRO A 228 -4.01 12.69 10.98
C PRO A 228 -4.30 11.26 11.45
N HIS A 229 -4.41 10.30 10.53
CA HIS A 229 -4.71 8.91 10.81
C HIS A 229 -3.80 7.98 10.00
N ALA A 230 -2.59 7.76 10.50
CA ALA A 230 -1.61 6.83 9.92
C ALA A 230 -1.19 5.80 10.97
N THR A 231 -1.16 4.54 10.57
CA THR A 231 -0.70 3.41 11.36
C THR A 231 0.47 2.73 10.65
N VAL A 232 1.57 2.50 11.37
CA VAL A 232 2.73 1.76 10.89
C VAL A 232 2.81 0.45 11.66
N VAL A 233 2.54 -0.66 10.98
CA VAL A 233 2.60 -2.02 11.53
C VAL A 233 3.93 -2.63 11.12
N VAL A 234 4.72 -3.06 12.09
CA VAL A 234 6.06 -3.64 11.84
C VAL A 234 6.26 -4.90 12.65
N ASP A 235 7.01 -5.86 12.09
CA ASP A 235 7.45 -6.99 12.89
C ASP A 235 8.67 -6.62 13.77
N GLU A 236 9.06 -7.51 14.69
CA GLU A 236 10.19 -7.28 15.60
C GLU A 236 11.50 -7.02 14.84
N ALA A 237 11.70 -7.65 13.68
CA ALA A 237 12.90 -7.47 12.88
C ALA A 237 12.92 -6.08 12.20
N ALA A 238 11.82 -5.64 11.63
CA ALA A 238 11.70 -4.30 11.06
C ALA A 238 11.74 -3.20 12.13
N ALA A 239 11.31 -3.50 13.37
CA ALA A 239 11.36 -2.57 14.50
C ALA A 239 12.74 -2.46 15.16
N SER A 240 13.73 -3.29 14.77
CA SER A 240 15.00 -3.48 15.50
C SER A 240 15.85 -2.21 15.65
N LYS A 241 15.63 -1.19 14.83
CA LYS A 241 16.33 0.10 14.89
C LYS A 241 15.52 1.26 15.49
N LEU A 242 14.27 0.98 15.92
CA LEU A 242 13.46 1.98 16.63
C LEU A 242 14.01 2.24 18.02
N LYS A 243 14.30 3.50 18.32
CA LYS A 243 14.78 3.95 19.65
C LYS A 243 13.63 4.03 20.65
N LEU A 244 12.41 4.26 20.18
CA LEU A 244 11.20 4.41 20.99
C LEU A 244 10.33 3.15 21.00
N ALA A 245 10.89 1.97 20.67
CA ALA A 245 10.13 0.71 20.57
C ALA A 245 9.31 0.41 21.85
N ASP A 246 9.90 0.59 23.03
CA ASP A 246 9.22 0.35 24.31
C ASP A 246 8.06 1.34 24.54
N TYR A 247 8.23 2.59 24.12
CA TYR A 247 7.16 3.58 24.16
C TYR A 247 6.00 3.16 23.25
N PHE A 248 6.27 2.73 22.03
CA PHE A 248 5.23 2.28 21.08
C PHE A 248 4.49 1.04 21.62
N ARG A 249 5.20 0.07 22.18
CA ARG A 249 4.57 -1.10 22.81
C ARG A 249 3.68 -0.70 23.97
N TYR A 250 4.17 0.19 24.83
CA TYR A 250 3.41 0.67 26.00
C TYR A 250 2.13 1.40 25.56
N THR A 251 2.24 2.34 24.62
CA THR A 251 1.09 3.13 24.18
C THR A 251 0.04 2.24 23.48
N TYR A 252 0.47 1.30 22.65
CA TYR A 252 -0.45 0.37 21.99
C TYR A 252 -1.15 -0.56 22.99
N ALA A 253 -0.43 -1.11 23.95
CA ALA A 253 -0.98 -2.02 24.96
C ALA A 253 -1.96 -1.33 25.94
N ASN A 254 -1.87 -0.01 26.11
CA ASN A 254 -2.70 0.74 27.06
C ASN A 254 -3.72 1.67 26.38
N LYS A 255 -3.92 1.54 25.07
CA LYS A 255 -4.94 2.34 24.38
C LYS A 255 -6.36 1.83 24.73
N PRO A 256 -7.38 2.70 24.66
CA PRO A 256 -8.75 2.30 24.92
C PRO A 256 -9.20 1.16 23.98
N GLU A 257 -9.91 0.15 24.50
CA GLU A 257 -10.40 -1.01 23.74
C GLU A 257 -11.24 -0.64 22.50
N TRP A 258 -11.98 0.49 22.57
CA TRP A 258 -12.82 0.96 21.46
C TRP A 258 -12.02 1.60 20.31
N GLN A 259 -10.75 1.88 20.52
CA GLN A 259 -9.88 2.50 19.53
C GLN A 259 -9.20 1.40 18.71
N GLY A 260 -9.69 1.14 17.50
CA GLY A 260 -9.02 0.31 16.48
C GLY A 260 -7.66 0.90 16.04
N ILE A 261 -6.98 0.26 15.09
CA ILE A 261 -5.76 0.85 14.49
C ILE A 261 -6.14 1.86 13.44
#